data_eb7c62c6125618fb720d08e7e70b70b9
#
_entry.id   eb7c62c6125618fb720d08e7e70b70b9
#
_cell.length_a   1.000
_cell.length_b   1.000
_cell.length_c   1.000
_cell.angle_alpha   90.00
_cell.angle_beta   90.00
_cell.angle_gamma   90.00
#
_symmetry.space_group_name_H-M   'P 1'
#
loop_
_entity.id
_entity.type
_entity.pdbx_description
1 polymer ?
#
loop_
_entity_poly.entity_id
_entity_poly.type
_entity_poly.pdbx_seq_one_letter_code
_entity_poly.pdbx_strand_id
1 'polypeptide(L)'
;SSAASDVYKRQKQGMGGKMKMTFFPYELKLRHVFTVATYSRTTTPDVQVEIEYEGVTGYGEASMPPYLGETVESVMNFLKKVNLEQFSDPFQLEDILSYVDSLSPKDTAAKAAVDIALHDLVGKLLGAPWHKIWGLNKEKTPSTTFTIGIDTPDVVRAKTKECADRFNILKVKLGRDNDKEMIETIRSVTDLPIAIDANQGWKDRQYALDMIHWLKEKGIVMIEQPMPKEQLDDIAWVTQQSPLPVFADESLQRLKDVPALKGAFTGINIKLMKCTGMREAWKMVTLAHALGMRVMVGCMTETSCAISAASQFSPAVDFADLDGNLLISNDRFKGVEVVKGKITLNDLPGIGVMKI
;
A
#
# COMPACT_ATOMS: atom_id res chain seq x y z
N SER A 1 -24.73 -8.65 -24.25
CA SER A 1 -25.07 -8.05 -22.97
C SER A 1 -23.84 -8.13 -22.04
N SER A 2 -23.58 -7.13 -21.26
CA SER A 2 -22.51 -7.21 -20.27
C SER A 2 -22.90 -8.11 -19.10
N ALA A 3 -21.93 -8.80 -18.50
CA ALA A 3 -22.18 -9.61 -17.31
C ALA A 3 -22.90 -8.80 -16.21
N ALA A 4 -22.60 -7.52 -16.09
CA ALA A 4 -23.28 -6.61 -15.16
C ALA A 4 -24.79 -6.48 -15.44
N SER A 5 -25.18 -6.37 -16.71
CA SER A 5 -26.59 -6.28 -17.10
C SER A 5 -27.37 -7.55 -16.71
N ASP A 6 -26.74 -8.71 -16.91
CA ASP A 6 -27.37 -9.98 -16.58
C ASP A 6 -27.47 -10.21 -15.07
N VAL A 7 -26.47 -9.82 -14.31
CA VAL A 7 -26.51 -9.84 -12.83
C VAL A 7 -27.62 -8.94 -12.32
N TYR A 8 -27.70 -7.71 -12.82
CA TYR A 8 -28.74 -6.75 -12.43
C TYR A 8 -30.16 -7.29 -12.72
N LYS A 9 -30.37 -7.87 -13.88
CA LYS A 9 -31.68 -8.45 -14.25
C LYS A 9 -32.07 -9.59 -13.33
N ARG A 10 -31.13 -10.50 -13.01
CA ARG A 10 -31.41 -11.62 -12.09
C ARG A 10 -31.68 -11.18 -10.68
N GLN A 11 -30.97 -10.18 -10.17
CA GLN A 11 -31.22 -9.58 -8.85
C GLN A 11 -32.62 -8.99 -8.76
N LYS A 12 -33.04 -8.24 -9.80
CA LYS A 12 -34.39 -7.65 -9.86
C LYS A 12 -35.48 -8.71 -9.87
N GLN A 13 -35.21 -9.91 -10.34
CA GLN A 13 -36.13 -11.05 -10.33
C GLN A 13 -36.01 -11.93 -9.08
N GLY A 14 -35.18 -11.56 -8.08
CA GLY A 14 -34.94 -12.36 -6.90
C GLY A 14 -34.14 -13.64 -7.15
N MET A 15 -33.44 -13.72 -8.30
CA MET A 15 -32.67 -14.89 -8.74
C MET A 15 -31.16 -14.68 -8.62
N GLY A 16 -30.73 -13.74 -7.76
CA GLY A 16 -29.30 -13.49 -7.49
C GLY A 16 -28.64 -14.68 -6.80
N GLY A 17 -27.40 -14.97 -7.18
CA GLY A 17 -26.59 -15.99 -6.54
C GLY A 17 -26.08 -15.57 -5.16
N LYS A 18 -25.34 -16.47 -4.51
CA LYS A 18 -24.68 -16.21 -3.25
C LYS A 18 -23.19 -16.04 -3.47
N MET A 19 -22.57 -15.14 -2.72
CA MET A 19 -21.12 -15.01 -2.67
C MET A 19 -20.53 -16.13 -1.81
N LYS A 20 -19.52 -16.82 -2.37
CA LYS A 20 -18.78 -17.86 -1.66
C LYS A 20 -17.35 -17.42 -1.50
N MET A 21 -16.90 -17.34 -0.26
CA MET A 21 -15.52 -16.97 0.06
C MET A 21 -14.71 -18.19 0.48
N THR A 22 -13.54 -18.35 -0.12
CA THR A 22 -12.52 -19.31 0.27
C THR A 22 -11.22 -18.59 0.57
N PHE A 23 -10.39 -19.14 1.43
CA PHE A 23 -9.13 -18.53 1.83
C PHE A 23 -8.13 -19.57 2.29
N PHE A 24 -6.85 -19.28 2.11
CA PHE A 24 -5.77 -20.19 2.45
C PHE A 24 -4.47 -19.44 2.71
N PRO A 25 -3.59 -19.97 3.57
CA PRO A 25 -2.26 -19.37 3.76
C PRO A 25 -1.42 -19.54 2.51
N TYR A 26 -0.60 -18.53 2.23
CA TYR A 26 0.34 -18.56 1.11
C TYR A 26 1.62 -17.87 1.52
N GLU A 27 2.69 -18.63 1.74
CA GLU A 27 3.96 -18.09 2.18
C GLU A 27 4.70 -17.44 1.01
N LEU A 28 4.98 -16.14 1.12
CA LEU A 28 5.74 -15.42 0.11
C LEU A 28 7.23 -15.68 0.29
N LYS A 29 7.90 -16.04 -0.81
CA LYS A 29 9.34 -16.28 -0.85
C LYS A 29 10.06 -15.01 -1.30
N LEU A 30 10.93 -14.48 -0.43
CA LEU A 30 11.72 -13.31 -0.75
C LEU A 30 12.84 -13.66 -1.72
N ARG A 31 13.09 -12.78 -2.70
CA ARG A 31 14.22 -12.93 -3.64
C ARG A 31 15.57 -12.79 -2.93
N HIS A 32 15.59 -11.96 -1.87
CA HIS A 32 16.77 -11.68 -1.05
C HIS A 32 16.41 -11.80 0.42
N VAL A 33 17.37 -12.16 1.26
CA VAL A 33 17.18 -12.21 2.71
C VAL A 33 16.87 -10.81 3.22
N PHE A 34 15.78 -10.67 3.96
CA PHE A 34 15.44 -9.45 4.67
C PHE A 34 15.98 -9.53 6.09
N THR A 35 16.93 -8.63 6.43
CA THR A 35 17.56 -8.57 7.74
C THR A 35 17.23 -7.26 8.42
N VAL A 36 16.75 -7.35 9.67
CA VAL A 36 16.63 -6.23 10.62
C VAL A 36 17.52 -6.53 11.82
N ALA A 37 17.67 -5.57 12.74
CA ALA A 37 18.59 -5.69 13.88
C ALA A 37 18.39 -6.95 14.73
N THR A 38 17.16 -7.51 14.76
CA THR A 38 16.79 -8.61 15.66
C THR A 38 16.52 -9.94 14.96
N TYR A 39 16.32 -9.93 13.63
CA TYR A 39 16.06 -11.17 12.88
C TYR A 39 16.33 -11.02 11.38
N SER A 40 16.52 -12.17 10.71
CA SER A 40 16.55 -12.28 9.25
C SER A 40 15.43 -13.23 8.81
N ARG A 41 14.83 -12.96 7.64
CA ARG A 41 13.80 -13.83 7.07
C ARG A 41 13.98 -14.00 5.58
N THR A 42 13.63 -15.19 5.07
CA THR A 42 13.58 -15.54 3.65
C THR A 42 12.16 -15.65 3.12
N THR A 43 11.19 -15.60 4.01
CA THR A 43 9.76 -15.72 3.71
C THR A 43 8.97 -14.70 4.52
N THR A 44 7.75 -14.41 4.07
CA THR A 44 6.82 -13.59 4.84
C THR A 44 5.41 -14.19 4.71
N PRO A 45 4.60 -14.14 5.80
CA PRO A 45 3.27 -14.72 5.78
C PRO A 45 2.31 -13.89 4.93
N ASP A 46 1.38 -14.60 4.28
CA ASP A 46 0.31 -14.02 3.47
C ASP A 46 -0.91 -14.95 3.52
N VAL A 47 -2.08 -14.41 3.36
CA VAL A 47 -3.32 -15.18 3.21
C VAL A 47 -4.04 -14.72 1.97
N GLN A 48 -4.40 -15.66 1.11
CA GLN A 48 -5.10 -15.41 -0.13
C GLN A 48 -6.61 -15.60 0.07
N VAL A 49 -7.41 -14.74 -0.57
CA VAL A 49 -8.86 -14.77 -0.50
C VAL A 49 -9.44 -14.81 -1.91
N GLU A 50 -10.43 -15.67 -2.12
CA GLU A 50 -11.20 -15.75 -3.37
C GLU A 50 -12.69 -15.62 -3.03
N ILE A 51 -13.39 -14.76 -3.74
CA ILE A 51 -14.84 -14.61 -3.62
C ILE A 51 -15.46 -14.90 -4.98
N GLU A 52 -16.27 -15.95 -5.04
CA GLU A 52 -16.99 -16.36 -6.26
C GLU A 52 -18.44 -15.92 -6.19
N TYR A 53 -18.91 -15.37 -7.29
CA TYR A 53 -20.31 -15.01 -7.47
C TYR A 53 -20.69 -15.23 -8.95
N GLU A 54 -21.65 -16.13 -9.18
CA GLU A 54 -22.16 -16.43 -10.54
C GLU A 54 -21.07 -16.72 -11.58
N GLY A 55 -20.09 -17.54 -11.20
CA GLY A 55 -19.00 -17.96 -12.10
C GLY A 55 -17.89 -16.93 -12.25
N VAL A 56 -17.95 -15.80 -11.57
CA VAL A 56 -16.89 -14.77 -11.55
C VAL A 56 -16.15 -14.83 -10.21
N THR A 57 -14.83 -14.80 -10.26
CA THR A 57 -13.99 -14.85 -9.05
C THR A 57 -13.24 -13.54 -8.86
N GLY A 58 -13.39 -12.96 -7.67
CA GLY A 58 -12.59 -11.83 -7.19
C GLY A 58 -11.46 -12.31 -6.30
N TYR A 59 -10.29 -11.73 -6.46
CA TYR A 59 -9.07 -12.09 -5.71
C TYR A 59 -8.69 -11.01 -4.72
N GLY A 60 -8.29 -11.43 -3.52
CA GLY A 60 -7.76 -10.56 -2.49
C GLY A 60 -6.65 -11.24 -1.70
N GLU A 61 -5.95 -10.45 -0.91
CA GLU A 61 -4.91 -10.98 -0.02
C GLU A 61 -4.74 -10.13 1.23
N ALA A 62 -4.31 -10.78 2.31
CA ALA A 62 -3.85 -10.13 3.52
C ALA A 62 -2.34 -10.34 3.65
N SER A 63 -1.58 -9.26 3.69
CA SER A 63 -0.16 -9.28 4.03
C SER A 63 -0.01 -8.82 5.47
N MET A 64 0.70 -9.59 6.29
CA MET A 64 0.76 -9.39 7.74
C MET A 64 2.21 -9.37 8.23
N PRO A 65 2.94 -8.28 8.02
CA PRO A 65 4.26 -8.19 8.63
C PRO A 65 4.14 -8.19 10.16
N PRO A 66 5.10 -8.81 10.89
CA PRO A 66 4.95 -9.08 12.33
C PRO A 66 4.65 -7.84 13.19
N TYR A 67 5.14 -6.66 12.79
CA TYR A 67 4.97 -5.43 13.58
C TYR A 67 3.54 -4.90 13.63
N LEU A 68 2.63 -5.38 12.77
CA LEU A 68 1.20 -5.01 12.80
C LEU A 68 0.37 -5.88 13.75
N GLY A 69 0.96 -6.93 14.31
CA GLY A 69 0.31 -7.79 15.29
C GLY A 69 -0.63 -8.84 14.73
N GLU A 70 -0.89 -8.85 13.42
CA GLU A 70 -1.67 -9.91 12.78
C GLU A 70 -0.77 -11.09 12.39
N THR A 71 -1.35 -12.29 12.43
CA THR A 71 -0.70 -13.54 12.06
C THR A 71 -1.57 -14.30 11.07
N VAL A 72 -1.02 -15.32 10.43
CA VAL A 72 -1.83 -16.24 9.59
C VAL A 72 -3.03 -16.76 10.39
N GLU A 73 -2.80 -17.18 11.64
CA GLU A 73 -3.87 -17.70 12.51
C GLU A 73 -4.94 -16.64 12.78
N SER A 74 -4.55 -15.40 13.14
CA SER A 74 -5.53 -14.34 13.44
C SER A 74 -6.33 -13.95 12.19
N VAL A 75 -5.70 -13.90 11.04
CA VAL A 75 -6.38 -13.60 9.77
C VAL A 75 -7.36 -14.73 9.41
N MET A 76 -6.92 -15.99 9.49
CA MET A 76 -7.77 -17.14 9.21
C MET A 76 -8.98 -17.18 10.17
N ASN A 77 -8.77 -16.90 11.45
CA ASN A 77 -9.85 -16.86 12.44
C ASN A 77 -10.84 -15.74 12.16
N PHE A 78 -10.37 -14.58 11.76
CA PHE A 78 -11.26 -13.48 11.36
C PHE A 78 -12.09 -13.85 10.13
N LEU A 79 -11.46 -14.39 9.09
CA LEU A 79 -12.15 -14.73 7.84
C LEU A 79 -13.23 -15.79 8.04
N LYS A 80 -13.06 -16.71 9.00
CA LYS A 80 -14.08 -17.70 9.37
C LYS A 80 -15.37 -17.07 9.91
N LYS A 81 -15.30 -15.86 10.46
CA LYS A 81 -16.47 -15.15 11.00
C LYS A 81 -17.26 -14.42 9.92
N VAL A 82 -16.67 -14.17 8.75
CA VAL A 82 -17.29 -13.39 7.67
C VAL A 82 -18.33 -14.25 6.97
N ASN A 83 -19.58 -13.82 7.00
CA ASN A 83 -20.68 -14.46 6.31
C ASN A 83 -21.17 -13.57 5.16
N LEU A 84 -20.65 -13.79 3.96
CA LEU A 84 -21.05 -13.05 2.76
C LEU A 84 -22.32 -13.63 2.11
N GLU A 85 -22.73 -14.84 2.45
CA GLU A 85 -23.91 -15.47 1.87
C GLU A 85 -25.21 -14.78 2.24
N GLN A 86 -25.21 -13.97 3.30
CA GLN A 86 -26.36 -13.16 3.68
C GLN A 86 -26.66 -11.99 2.73
N PHE A 87 -25.69 -11.63 1.90
CA PHE A 87 -25.82 -10.53 0.95
C PHE A 87 -26.10 -11.08 -0.45
N SER A 88 -27.18 -10.60 -1.06
CA SER A 88 -27.58 -11.02 -2.41
C SER A 88 -27.03 -10.13 -3.53
N ASP A 89 -26.56 -8.93 -3.17
CA ASP A 89 -26.11 -7.92 -4.12
C ASP A 89 -24.65 -7.50 -3.84
N PRO A 90 -23.66 -8.02 -4.60
CA PRO A 90 -22.27 -7.68 -4.40
C PRO A 90 -21.94 -6.20 -4.70
N PHE A 91 -22.81 -5.47 -5.38
CA PHE A 91 -22.60 -4.05 -5.65
C PHE A 91 -22.82 -3.16 -4.41
N GLN A 92 -23.45 -3.67 -3.37
CA GLN A 92 -23.69 -2.93 -2.13
C GLN A 92 -22.44 -2.95 -1.23
N LEU A 93 -21.31 -2.50 -1.76
CA LEU A 93 -20.01 -2.52 -1.09
C LEU A 93 -20.02 -1.80 0.26
N GLU A 94 -20.73 -0.67 0.37
CA GLU A 94 -20.78 0.07 1.63
C GLU A 94 -21.41 -0.76 2.75
N ASP A 95 -22.52 -1.43 2.50
CA ASP A 95 -23.18 -2.26 3.50
C ASP A 95 -22.36 -3.51 3.84
N ILE A 96 -21.83 -4.18 2.82
CA ILE A 96 -21.06 -5.40 3.00
C ILE A 96 -19.78 -5.10 3.79
N LEU A 97 -19.03 -4.08 3.41
CA LEU A 97 -17.75 -3.76 4.04
C LEU A 97 -17.93 -3.11 5.41
N SER A 98 -19.03 -2.38 5.64
CA SER A 98 -19.39 -1.93 7.00
C SER A 98 -19.67 -3.12 7.93
N TYR A 99 -20.35 -4.15 7.43
CA TYR A 99 -20.54 -5.39 8.17
C TYR A 99 -19.19 -6.06 8.49
N VAL A 100 -18.33 -6.23 7.50
CA VAL A 100 -17.00 -6.83 7.69
C VAL A 100 -16.20 -6.06 8.74
N ASP A 101 -16.20 -4.73 8.66
CA ASP A 101 -15.47 -3.88 9.61
C ASP A 101 -16.03 -4.02 11.03
N SER A 102 -17.34 -4.20 11.19
CA SER A 102 -17.99 -4.32 12.49
C SER A 102 -17.63 -5.58 13.27
N LEU A 103 -17.06 -6.60 12.62
CA LEU A 103 -16.75 -7.90 13.23
C LEU A 103 -15.60 -7.84 14.23
N SER A 104 -14.77 -6.81 14.18
CA SER A 104 -13.63 -6.64 15.07
C SER A 104 -13.16 -5.19 15.06
N PRO A 105 -12.63 -4.65 16.18
CA PRO A 105 -12.04 -3.30 16.20
C PRO A 105 -10.64 -3.26 15.56
N LYS A 106 -10.07 -4.39 15.22
CA LYS A 106 -8.72 -4.55 14.64
C LYS A 106 -8.81 -5.43 13.39
N ASP A 107 -7.82 -6.26 13.10
CA ASP A 107 -7.79 -7.20 11.97
C ASP A 107 -7.84 -6.50 10.60
N THR A 108 -7.09 -5.41 10.47
CA THR A 108 -7.14 -4.54 9.30
C THR A 108 -6.67 -5.21 8.01
N ALA A 109 -5.66 -6.07 8.07
CA ALA A 109 -5.20 -6.82 6.88
C ALA A 109 -6.22 -7.86 6.44
N ALA A 110 -6.84 -8.58 7.37
CA ALA A 110 -7.91 -9.53 7.05
C ALA A 110 -9.11 -8.84 6.40
N LYS A 111 -9.50 -7.68 6.93
CA LYS A 111 -10.55 -6.83 6.34
C LYS A 111 -10.18 -6.36 4.93
N ALA A 112 -8.92 -5.95 4.74
CA ALA A 112 -8.41 -5.53 3.44
C ALA A 112 -8.50 -6.67 2.41
N ALA A 113 -8.22 -7.90 2.80
CA ALA A 113 -8.31 -9.05 1.89
C ALA A 113 -9.73 -9.24 1.35
N VAL A 114 -10.73 -9.13 2.21
CA VAL A 114 -12.14 -9.21 1.79
C VAL A 114 -12.51 -8.02 0.90
N ASP A 115 -12.12 -6.83 1.28
CA ASP A 115 -12.35 -5.60 0.52
C ASP A 115 -11.78 -5.70 -0.91
N ILE A 116 -10.53 -6.10 -1.03
CA ILE A 116 -9.85 -6.22 -2.33
C ILE A 116 -10.57 -7.25 -3.20
N ALA A 117 -10.90 -8.41 -2.64
CA ALA A 117 -11.59 -9.46 -3.38
C ALA A 117 -12.97 -9.01 -3.86
N LEU A 118 -13.72 -8.27 -3.04
CA LEU A 118 -15.01 -7.71 -3.42
C LEU A 118 -14.88 -6.65 -4.52
N HIS A 119 -13.89 -5.78 -4.44
CA HIS A 119 -13.64 -4.79 -5.49
C HIS A 119 -13.26 -5.47 -6.80
N ASP A 120 -12.40 -6.49 -6.75
CA ASP A 120 -12.05 -7.24 -7.96
C ASP A 120 -13.30 -7.90 -8.57
N LEU A 121 -14.11 -8.55 -7.75
CA LEU A 121 -15.37 -9.15 -8.18
C LEU A 121 -16.32 -8.13 -8.84
N VAL A 122 -16.56 -7.02 -8.16
CA VAL A 122 -17.48 -5.97 -8.65
C VAL A 122 -16.97 -5.36 -9.95
N GLY A 123 -15.69 -5.04 -10.04
CA GLY A 123 -15.12 -4.52 -11.29
C GLY A 123 -15.24 -5.50 -12.46
N LYS A 124 -15.06 -6.79 -12.21
CA LYS A 124 -15.26 -7.85 -13.19
C LYS A 124 -16.73 -7.96 -13.62
N LEU A 125 -17.66 -7.89 -12.68
CA LEU A 125 -19.09 -7.90 -13.00
C LEU A 125 -19.49 -6.66 -13.81
N LEU A 126 -18.90 -5.50 -13.55
CA LEU A 126 -19.11 -4.27 -14.30
C LEU A 126 -18.34 -4.25 -15.65
N GLY A 127 -17.36 -5.12 -15.81
CA GLY A 127 -16.51 -5.14 -17.01
C GLY A 127 -15.52 -3.97 -17.09
N ALA A 128 -15.13 -3.39 -15.96
CA ALA A 128 -14.24 -2.23 -15.92
C ALA A 128 -13.19 -2.31 -14.79
N PRO A 129 -11.99 -1.78 -15.01
CA PRO A 129 -11.02 -1.62 -13.94
C PRO A 129 -11.41 -0.46 -13.01
N TRP A 130 -10.97 -0.54 -11.74
CA TRP A 130 -11.35 0.46 -10.75
C TRP A 130 -10.83 1.87 -11.04
N HIS A 131 -9.66 2.01 -11.67
CA HIS A 131 -9.23 3.36 -12.07
C HIS A 131 -10.23 4.04 -13.01
N LYS A 132 -10.91 3.28 -13.88
CA LYS A 132 -11.99 3.80 -14.73
C LYS A 132 -13.26 4.09 -13.95
N ILE A 133 -13.66 3.20 -13.04
CA ILE A 133 -14.85 3.38 -12.21
C ILE A 133 -14.71 4.66 -11.37
N TRP A 134 -13.52 4.93 -10.84
CA TRP A 134 -13.23 6.15 -10.10
C TRP A 134 -12.99 7.38 -10.98
N GLY A 135 -13.02 7.24 -12.31
CA GLY A 135 -12.82 8.35 -13.23
C GLY A 135 -11.39 8.88 -13.31
N LEU A 136 -10.41 8.03 -13.05
CA LEU A 136 -9.01 8.41 -13.06
C LEU A 136 -8.36 8.19 -14.42
N ASN A 137 -7.38 9.03 -14.73
CA ASN A 137 -6.57 8.89 -15.94
C ASN A 137 -5.35 8.02 -15.67
N LYS A 138 -5.31 6.83 -16.23
CA LYS A 138 -4.21 5.86 -16.02
C LYS A 138 -2.83 6.36 -16.46
N GLU A 139 -2.79 7.36 -17.34
CA GLU A 139 -1.51 7.96 -17.77
C GLU A 139 -0.87 8.85 -16.71
N LYS A 140 -1.63 9.22 -15.67
CA LYS A 140 -1.14 10.06 -14.56
C LYS A 140 -0.58 9.26 -13.38
N THR A 141 -0.33 7.99 -13.55
CA THR A 141 0.35 7.19 -12.53
C THR A 141 1.73 7.74 -12.21
N PRO A 142 2.16 7.73 -10.95
CA PRO A 142 3.52 8.13 -10.59
C PRO A 142 4.54 7.02 -10.89
N SER A 143 5.82 7.37 -10.83
CA SER A 143 6.89 6.38 -10.68
C SER A 143 6.84 5.79 -9.29
N THR A 144 7.08 4.47 -9.17
CA THR A 144 7.27 3.85 -7.86
C THR A 144 8.69 4.06 -7.38
N THR A 145 8.85 4.28 -6.07
CA THR A 145 10.17 4.16 -5.45
C THR A 145 10.62 2.71 -5.44
N PHE A 146 11.94 2.52 -5.37
CA PHE A 146 12.53 1.22 -5.06
C PHE A 146 13.38 1.37 -3.80
N THR A 147 13.23 0.45 -2.85
CA THR A 147 13.82 0.58 -1.52
C THR A 147 15.26 0.08 -1.47
N ILE A 148 16.15 0.95 -1.01
CA ILE A 148 17.51 0.61 -0.62
C ILE A 148 17.54 0.48 0.90
N GLY A 149 17.76 -0.74 1.39
CA GLY A 149 17.82 -1.01 2.83
C GLY A 149 19.14 -0.56 3.46
N ILE A 150 19.16 -0.54 4.79
CA ILE A 150 20.38 -0.24 5.57
C ILE A 150 21.34 -1.43 5.45
N ASP A 151 22.55 -1.16 5.02
CA ASP A 151 23.59 -2.18 4.85
C ASP A 151 24.98 -1.53 4.86
N THR A 152 26.03 -2.32 4.61
CA THR A 152 27.39 -1.80 4.45
C THR A 152 27.48 -0.93 3.19
N PRO A 153 28.44 0.03 3.15
CA PRO A 153 28.61 0.89 1.97
C PRO A 153 28.78 0.13 0.66
N ASP A 154 29.51 -0.97 0.66
CA ASP A 154 29.73 -1.76 -0.56
C ASP A 154 28.45 -2.41 -1.06
N VAL A 155 27.61 -2.95 -0.16
CA VAL A 155 26.33 -3.54 -0.51
C VAL A 155 25.35 -2.46 -1.01
N VAL A 156 25.29 -1.32 -0.33
CA VAL A 156 24.46 -0.17 -0.72
C VAL A 156 24.86 0.33 -2.11
N ARG A 157 26.15 0.46 -2.36
CA ARG A 157 26.67 0.91 -3.67
C ARG A 157 26.30 -0.08 -4.79
N ALA A 158 26.44 -1.37 -4.55
CA ALA A 158 26.09 -2.41 -5.50
C ALA A 158 24.59 -2.42 -5.82
N LYS A 159 23.73 -2.34 -4.80
CA LYS A 159 22.28 -2.25 -4.98
C LYS A 159 21.86 -1.00 -5.73
N THR A 160 22.47 0.13 -5.42
CA THR A 160 22.17 1.40 -6.11
C THR A 160 22.53 1.32 -7.59
N LYS A 161 23.67 0.76 -7.94
CA LYS A 161 24.05 0.55 -9.34
C LYS A 161 23.08 -0.34 -10.08
N GLU A 162 22.61 -1.41 -9.44
CA GLU A 162 21.64 -2.34 -10.02
C GLU A 162 20.29 -1.68 -10.30
N CYS A 163 19.82 -0.78 -9.42
CA CYS A 163 18.49 -0.19 -9.48
C CYS A 163 18.41 1.12 -10.28
N ALA A 164 19.51 1.89 -10.35
CA ALA A 164 19.49 3.26 -10.87
C ALA A 164 18.98 3.38 -12.31
N ASP A 165 19.22 2.36 -13.15
CA ASP A 165 18.75 2.37 -14.54
C ASP A 165 17.31 1.90 -14.71
N ARG A 166 16.71 1.33 -13.68
CA ARG A 166 15.39 0.71 -13.74
C ARG A 166 14.29 1.53 -13.06
N PHE A 167 14.66 2.44 -12.16
CA PHE A 167 13.74 3.25 -11.37
C PHE A 167 14.05 4.74 -11.52
N ASN A 168 13.05 5.59 -11.29
CA ASN A 168 13.18 7.03 -11.43
C ASN A 168 13.33 7.75 -10.08
N ILE A 169 13.06 7.05 -9.00
CA ILE A 169 13.15 7.54 -7.63
C ILE A 169 13.49 6.37 -6.71
N LEU A 170 14.41 6.61 -5.78
CA LEU A 170 14.80 5.60 -4.79
C LEU A 170 14.19 5.94 -3.43
N LYS A 171 13.90 4.92 -2.63
CA LYS A 171 13.56 5.08 -1.23
C LYS A 171 14.74 4.58 -0.39
N VAL A 172 15.17 5.38 0.58
CA VAL A 172 16.28 5.05 1.46
C VAL A 172 15.81 5.03 2.89
N LYS A 173 16.10 3.94 3.59
CA LYS A 173 15.84 3.78 5.01
C LYS A 173 16.93 4.48 5.82
N LEU A 174 16.54 5.44 6.65
CA LEU A 174 17.41 6.15 7.58
C LEU A 174 16.89 6.01 9.02
N GLY A 175 17.39 6.82 9.94
CA GLY A 175 16.99 6.82 11.33
C GLY A 175 18.01 6.11 12.24
N ARG A 176 19.26 6.00 11.78
CA ARG A 176 20.38 5.39 12.49
C ARG A 176 21.59 6.30 12.50
N ASP A 177 22.67 5.87 13.13
CA ASP A 177 23.90 6.66 13.29
C ASP A 177 24.65 6.90 11.98
N ASN A 178 24.42 6.05 10.96
CA ASN A 178 25.11 6.11 9.68
C ASN A 178 24.32 6.81 8.56
N ASP A 179 23.34 7.63 8.89
CA ASP A 179 22.42 8.25 7.92
C ASP A 179 23.15 9.03 6.83
N LYS A 180 24.09 9.89 7.21
CA LYS A 180 24.86 10.71 6.25
C LYS A 180 25.75 9.85 5.35
N GLU A 181 26.38 8.84 5.91
CA GLU A 181 27.21 7.89 5.14
C GLU A 181 26.37 7.16 4.08
N MET A 182 25.16 6.71 4.44
CA MET A 182 24.24 6.08 3.51
C MET A 182 23.93 6.98 2.31
N ILE A 183 23.58 8.22 2.55
CA ILE A 183 23.24 9.18 1.49
C ILE A 183 24.44 9.51 0.63
N GLU A 184 25.59 9.76 1.22
CA GLU A 184 26.81 10.04 0.47
C GLU A 184 27.25 8.86 -0.40
N THR A 185 27.11 7.63 0.10
CA THR A 185 27.37 6.41 -0.66
C THR A 185 26.46 6.30 -1.89
N ILE A 186 25.17 6.55 -1.72
CA ILE A 186 24.20 6.50 -2.83
C ILE A 186 24.49 7.63 -3.83
N ARG A 187 24.78 8.83 -3.34
CA ARG A 187 25.12 9.98 -4.22
C ARG A 187 26.40 9.80 -4.99
N SER A 188 27.32 8.97 -4.52
CA SER A 188 28.51 8.62 -5.31
C SER A 188 28.19 7.79 -6.56
N VAL A 189 26.98 7.21 -6.63
CA VAL A 189 26.55 6.32 -7.71
C VAL A 189 25.51 6.96 -8.62
N THR A 190 24.56 7.73 -8.07
CA THR A 190 23.43 8.25 -8.83
C THR A 190 22.95 9.61 -8.33
N ASP A 191 22.38 10.41 -9.24
CA ASP A 191 21.72 11.69 -8.96
C ASP A 191 20.19 11.57 -8.91
N LEU A 192 19.63 10.36 -8.96
CA LEU A 192 18.19 10.15 -8.91
C LEU A 192 17.55 10.80 -7.67
N PRO A 193 16.32 11.30 -7.78
CA PRO A 193 15.58 11.74 -6.60
C PRO A 193 15.48 10.64 -5.55
N ILE A 194 15.56 11.02 -4.29
CA ILE A 194 15.51 10.09 -3.16
C ILE A 194 14.38 10.52 -2.22
N ALA A 195 13.54 9.56 -1.86
CA ALA A 195 12.60 9.64 -0.75
C ALA A 195 13.23 8.99 0.48
N ILE A 196 13.09 9.63 1.64
CA ILE A 196 13.63 9.12 2.89
C ILE A 196 12.51 8.57 3.76
N ASP A 197 12.74 7.38 4.33
CA ASP A 197 11.92 6.85 5.41
C ASP A 197 12.80 6.72 6.65
N ALA A 198 12.57 7.56 7.64
CA ALA A 198 13.31 7.54 8.90
C ALA A 198 12.74 6.52 9.90
N ASN A 199 11.59 5.94 9.64
CA ASN A 199 10.92 4.92 10.49
C ASN A 199 10.93 5.31 11.96
N GLN A 200 10.54 6.55 12.28
CA GLN A 200 10.49 7.09 13.67
C GLN A 200 11.87 7.26 14.32
N GLY A 201 12.97 7.23 13.57
CA GLY A 201 14.30 7.09 14.12
C GLY A 201 14.92 8.36 14.72
N TRP A 202 14.44 9.53 14.36
CA TRP A 202 14.98 10.81 14.88
C TRP A 202 14.14 11.28 16.07
N LYS A 203 14.73 11.29 17.28
CA LYS A 203 13.98 11.52 18.50
C LYS A 203 14.05 12.97 19.01
N ASP A 204 15.07 13.72 18.60
CA ASP A 204 15.21 15.13 18.93
C ASP A 204 14.75 16.00 17.75
N ARG A 205 13.85 16.94 18.01
CA ARG A 205 13.25 17.76 16.95
C ARG A 205 14.25 18.66 16.24
N GLN A 206 15.23 19.20 16.95
CA GLN A 206 16.26 20.06 16.35
C GLN A 206 17.17 19.22 15.46
N TYR A 207 17.57 18.05 15.94
CA TYR A 207 18.35 17.12 15.13
C TYR A 207 17.59 16.71 13.85
N ALA A 208 16.31 16.40 13.96
CA ALA A 208 15.48 16.06 12.82
C ALA A 208 15.42 17.21 11.80
N LEU A 209 15.20 18.44 12.25
CA LEU A 209 15.16 19.60 11.36
C LEU A 209 16.49 19.84 10.67
N ASP A 210 17.61 19.77 11.42
CA ASP A 210 18.95 19.96 10.86
C ASP A 210 19.27 18.87 9.82
N MET A 211 18.87 17.63 10.10
CA MET A 211 19.03 16.52 9.16
C MET A 211 18.24 16.76 7.88
N ILE A 212 17.00 17.23 7.98
CA ILE A 212 16.16 17.55 6.82
C ILE A 212 16.78 18.65 5.97
N HIS A 213 17.33 19.71 6.56
CA HIS A 213 18.03 20.74 5.82
C HIS A 213 19.24 20.19 5.07
N TRP A 214 20.03 19.35 5.71
CA TRP A 214 21.17 18.70 5.09
C TRP A 214 20.70 17.79 3.91
N LEU A 215 19.64 17.02 4.11
CA LEU A 215 19.06 16.12 3.10
C LEU A 215 18.53 16.91 1.91
N LYS A 216 17.92 18.08 2.12
CA LYS A 216 17.45 18.96 1.05
C LYS A 216 18.58 19.29 0.08
N GLU A 217 19.75 19.59 0.60
CA GLU A 217 20.94 19.90 -0.22
C GLU A 217 21.47 18.69 -0.99
N LYS A 218 21.11 17.47 -0.56
CA LYS A 218 21.51 16.21 -1.18
C LYS A 218 20.51 15.70 -2.22
N GLY A 219 19.50 16.48 -2.59
CA GLY A 219 18.53 16.09 -3.61
C GLY A 219 17.42 15.18 -3.10
N ILE A 220 17.18 15.15 -1.80
CA ILE A 220 16.05 14.43 -1.23
C ILE A 220 14.76 15.22 -1.50
N VAL A 221 13.66 14.50 -1.81
CA VAL A 221 12.40 15.12 -2.25
C VAL A 221 11.27 15.02 -1.24
N MET A 222 11.36 14.12 -0.26
CA MET A 222 10.37 13.98 0.80
C MET A 222 10.92 13.17 1.98
N ILE A 223 10.30 13.36 3.14
CA ILE A 223 10.63 12.65 4.38
C ILE A 223 9.38 11.92 4.88
N GLU A 224 9.51 10.65 5.19
CA GLU A 224 8.44 9.84 5.78
C GLU A 224 8.77 9.55 7.23
N GLN A 225 7.81 9.79 8.12
CA GLN A 225 7.82 9.54 9.56
C GLN A 225 9.18 9.82 10.23
N PRO A 226 9.56 11.08 10.37
CA PRO A 226 10.89 11.44 10.91
C PRO A 226 11.06 11.05 12.37
N MET A 227 9.98 11.14 13.17
CA MET A 227 10.02 10.99 14.62
C MET A 227 8.97 10.00 15.10
N PRO A 228 9.11 9.49 16.36
CA PRO A 228 8.10 8.62 16.96
C PRO A 228 6.69 9.22 16.90
N LYS A 229 5.71 8.37 16.61
CA LYS A 229 4.30 8.79 16.47
C LYS A 229 3.72 9.45 17.72
N GLU A 230 4.29 9.15 18.89
CA GLU A 230 3.90 9.74 20.17
C GLU A 230 4.36 11.20 20.30
N GLN A 231 5.33 11.63 19.50
CA GLN A 231 5.90 12.99 19.51
C GLN A 231 5.23 13.90 18.48
N LEU A 232 3.89 13.88 18.39
CA LEU A 232 3.15 14.61 17.37
C LEU A 232 3.43 16.12 17.39
N ASP A 233 3.57 16.72 18.56
CA ASP A 233 3.88 18.15 18.69
C ASP A 233 5.26 18.48 18.13
N ASP A 234 6.25 17.64 18.38
CA ASP A 234 7.60 17.80 17.82
C ASP A 234 7.59 17.62 16.30
N ILE A 235 6.83 16.65 15.80
CA ILE A 235 6.66 16.43 14.35
C ILE A 235 6.04 17.69 13.71
N ALA A 236 5.00 18.26 14.32
CA ALA A 236 4.36 19.48 13.83
C ALA A 236 5.36 20.63 13.77
N TRP A 237 6.16 20.81 14.83
CA TRP A 237 7.19 21.83 14.88
C TRP A 237 8.22 21.67 13.76
N VAL A 238 8.68 20.45 13.50
CA VAL A 238 9.60 20.13 12.40
C VAL A 238 8.96 20.40 11.05
N THR A 239 7.75 19.90 10.84
CA THR A 239 7.04 20.00 9.56
C THR A 239 6.80 21.45 9.15
N GLN A 240 6.44 22.32 10.10
CA GLN A 240 6.18 23.73 9.84
C GLN A 240 7.43 24.48 9.34
N GLN A 241 8.62 23.99 9.68
CA GLN A 241 9.90 24.60 9.31
C GLN A 241 10.63 23.82 8.21
N SER A 242 10.14 22.64 7.86
CA SER A 242 10.81 21.74 6.92
C SER A 242 10.79 22.30 5.48
N PRO A 243 11.94 22.30 4.80
CA PRO A 243 11.98 22.62 3.36
C PRO A 243 11.47 21.48 2.47
N LEU A 244 11.20 20.31 3.05
CA LEU A 244 10.71 19.13 2.36
C LEU A 244 9.33 18.72 2.89
N PRO A 245 8.47 18.14 2.07
CA PRO A 245 7.21 17.58 2.56
C PRO A 245 7.46 16.41 3.50
N VAL A 246 6.66 16.32 4.57
CA VAL A 246 6.75 15.30 5.62
C VAL A 246 5.47 14.48 5.60
N PHE A 247 5.62 13.16 5.44
CA PHE A 247 4.50 12.21 5.32
C PHE A 247 4.37 11.33 6.56
N ALA A 248 3.12 11.08 6.97
CA ALA A 248 2.80 10.19 8.07
C ALA A 248 2.70 8.75 7.58
N ASP A 249 3.39 7.81 8.23
CA ASP A 249 3.20 6.37 8.06
C ASP A 249 2.71 5.73 9.36
N GLU A 250 3.57 5.59 10.35
CA GLU A 250 3.21 4.98 11.64
C GLU A 250 2.18 5.80 12.43
N SER A 251 2.14 7.11 12.20
CA SER A 251 1.13 8.01 12.81
C SER A 251 -0.26 7.87 12.19
N LEU A 252 -0.37 7.20 11.05
CA LEU A 252 -1.61 7.04 10.30
C LEU A 252 -1.96 5.57 10.17
N GLN A 253 -3.19 5.19 10.51
CA GLN A 253 -3.71 3.88 10.22
C GLN A 253 -4.95 3.94 9.35
N ARG A 254 -5.97 4.67 9.78
CA ARG A 254 -7.30 4.66 9.19
C ARG A 254 -7.81 6.06 8.86
N LEU A 255 -8.94 6.11 8.17
CA LEU A 255 -9.64 7.34 7.79
C LEU A 255 -9.84 8.29 8.98
N LYS A 256 -10.24 7.77 10.13
CA LYS A 256 -10.50 8.56 11.34
C LYS A 256 -9.26 9.29 11.86
N ASP A 257 -8.07 8.82 11.51
CA ASP A 257 -6.80 9.40 11.99
C ASP A 257 -6.40 10.65 11.19
N VAL A 258 -6.91 10.81 9.96
CA VAL A 258 -6.45 11.85 9.04
C VAL A 258 -6.66 13.28 9.57
N PRO A 259 -7.83 13.67 10.12
CA PRO A 259 -8.04 15.06 10.54
C PRO A 259 -7.04 15.55 11.59
N ALA A 260 -6.66 14.69 12.53
CA ALA A 260 -5.73 15.04 13.62
C ALA A 260 -4.29 15.28 13.11
N LEU A 261 -3.95 14.82 11.91
CA LEU A 261 -2.62 14.93 11.34
C LEU A 261 -2.43 16.22 10.53
N LYS A 262 -3.50 16.93 10.22
CA LYS A 262 -3.41 18.21 9.54
C LYS A 262 -2.63 19.21 10.42
N GLY A 263 -1.63 19.86 9.84
CA GLY A 263 -0.74 20.77 10.56
C GLY A 263 0.48 20.08 11.18
N ALA A 264 0.41 18.77 11.44
CA ALA A 264 1.56 18.00 11.91
C ALA A 264 2.35 17.37 10.76
N PHE A 265 1.66 17.00 9.68
CA PHE A 265 2.27 16.42 8.48
C PHE A 265 1.82 17.17 7.24
N THR A 266 2.67 17.19 6.21
CA THR A 266 2.33 17.71 4.88
C THR A 266 1.38 16.76 4.14
N GLY A 267 1.54 15.46 4.38
CA GLY A 267 0.79 14.42 3.69
C GLY A 267 0.72 13.12 4.47
N ILE A 268 0.05 12.15 3.87
CA ILE A 268 -0.22 10.84 4.46
C ILE A 268 0.24 9.71 3.54
N ASN A 269 0.71 8.62 4.13
CA ASN A 269 1.01 7.38 3.43
C ASN A 269 -0.12 6.36 3.67
N ILE A 270 -0.92 6.13 2.62
CA ILE A 270 -2.03 5.17 2.66
C ILE A 270 -1.49 3.78 2.33
N LYS A 271 -1.81 2.79 3.17
CA LYS A 271 -1.52 1.37 2.91
C LYS A 271 -2.80 0.57 3.12
N LEU A 272 -3.18 -0.24 2.13
CA LEU A 272 -4.43 -1.01 2.19
C LEU A 272 -4.51 -1.90 3.43
N MET A 273 -3.38 -2.48 3.83
CA MET A 273 -3.32 -3.37 5.00
C MET A 273 -3.49 -2.65 6.33
N LYS A 274 -3.28 -1.34 6.38
CA LYS A 274 -3.53 -0.51 7.56
C LYS A 274 -4.97 0.00 7.62
N CYS A 275 -5.58 0.33 6.48
CA CYS A 275 -6.84 1.04 6.42
C CYS A 275 -8.04 0.19 5.98
N THR A 276 -7.90 -1.12 5.99
CA THR A 276 -8.97 -2.08 5.64
C THR A 276 -9.32 -2.19 4.16
N GLY A 277 -8.48 -1.68 3.26
CA GLY A 277 -8.64 -1.91 1.83
C GLY A 277 -8.98 -0.67 1.00
N MET A 278 -9.52 -0.91 -0.19
CA MET A 278 -9.70 0.10 -1.24
C MET A 278 -10.80 1.12 -0.91
N ARG A 279 -11.91 0.68 -0.31
CA ARG A 279 -13.02 1.56 0.04
C ARG A 279 -12.57 2.70 0.96
N GLU A 280 -11.94 2.36 2.07
CA GLU A 280 -11.47 3.36 3.03
C GLU A 280 -10.31 4.17 2.47
N ALA A 281 -9.39 3.52 1.73
CA ALA A 281 -8.28 4.21 1.09
C ALA A 281 -8.74 5.34 0.17
N TRP A 282 -9.75 5.10 -0.65
CA TRP A 282 -10.30 6.13 -1.54
C TRP A 282 -10.93 7.29 -0.77
N LYS A 283 -11.62 7.00 0.33
CA LYS A 283 -12.14 8.04 1.23
C LYS A 283 -11.02 8.86 1.86
N MET A 284 -9.90 8.22 2.20
CA MET A 284 -8.71 8.89 2.75
C MET A 284 -8.06 9.82 1.72
N VAL A 285 -7.97 9.41 0.46
CA VAL A 285 -7.48 10.27 -0.64
C VAL A 285 -8.34 11.53 -0.73
N THR A 286 -9.65 11.37 -0.76
CA THR A 286 -10.60 12.47 -0.88
C THR A 286 -10.52 13.41 0.32
N LEU A 287 -10.49 12.87 1.53
CA LEU A 287 -10.41 13.68 2.75
C LEU A 287 -9.07 14.44 2.84
N ALA A 288 -7.97 13.78 2.53
CA ALA A 288 -6.65 14.42 2.55
C ALA A 288 -6.61 15.60 1.57
N HIS A 289 -7.09 15.42 0.35
CA HIS A 289 -7.15 16.50 -0.65
C HIS A 289 -8.04 17.65 -0.16
N ALA A 290 -9.20 17.35 0.44
CA ALA A 290 -10.09 18.38 1.00
C ALA A 290 -9.43 19.18 2.13
N LEU A 291 -8.55 18.55 2.90
CA LEU A 291 -7.78 19.17 3.97
C LEU A 291 -6.50 19.87 3.47
N GLY A 292 -6.22 19.85 2.17
CA GLY A 292 -5.01 20.42 1.59
C GLY A 292 -3.75 19.60 1.86
N MET A 293 -3.90 18.32 2.20
CA MET A 293 -2.78 17.41 2.44
C MET A 293 -2.41 16.66 1.16
N ARG A 294 -1.12 16.36 1.04
CA ARG A 294 -0.59 15.50 -0.03
C ARG A 294 -0.80 14.03 0.31
N VAL A 295 -0.76 13.18 -0.69
CA VAL A 295 -1.03 11.75 -0.55
C VAL A 295 0.08 10.93 -1.19
N MET A 296 0.52 9.91 -0.50
CA MET A 296 1.28 8.81 -1.08
C MET A 296 0.60 7.47 -0.79
N VAL A 297 0.91 6.47 -1.58
CA VAL A 297 0.45 5.11 -1.37
C VAL A 297 1.64 4.19 -1.19
N GLY A 298 1.59 3.38 -0.14
CA GLY A 298 2.62 2.38 0.16
C GLY A 298 2.05 0.98 0.19
N CYS A 299 2.91 0.03 0.53
CA CYS A 299 2.58 -1.38 0.60
C CYS A 299 3.39 -2.09 1.68
N MET A 300 3.06 -3.34 1.87
CA MET A 300 3.88 -4.33 2.54
C MET A 300 4.56 -5.21 1.48
N THR A 301 5.18 -6.31 1.86
CA THR A 301 5.56 -7.35 0.90
C THR A 301 4.29 -8.11 0.52
N GLU A 302 3.92 -8.04 -0.75
CA GLU A 302 2.63 -8.48 -1.25
C GLU A 302 2.77 -9.10 -2.63
N THR A 303 1.79 -9.89 -3.04
CA THR A 303 1.70 -10.32 -4.44
C THR A 303 1.19 -9.18 -5.32
N SER A 304 1.20 -9.39 -6.62
CA SER A 304 0.62 -8.44 -7.58
C SER A 304 -0.88 -8.19 -7.36
N CYS A 305 -1.56 -9.02 -6.58
CA CYS A 305 -2.97 -8.81 -6.22
C CYS A 305 -3.15 -7.50 -5.44
N ALA A 306 -2.59 -7.40 -4.24
CA ALA A 306 -2.73 -6.19 -3.42
C ALA A 306 -2.01 -4.99 -4.03
N ILE A 307 -0.85 -5.20 -4.66
CA ILE A 307 -0.14 -4.11 -5.35
C ILE A 307 -0.98 -3.53 -6.48
N SER A 308 -1.64 -4.37 -7.29
CA SER A 308 -2.52 -3.90 -8.35
C SER A 308 -3.76 -3.19 -7.79
N ALA A 309 -4.32 -3.68 -6.69
CA ALA A 309 -5.43 -3.03 -6.02
C ALA A 309 -5.07 -1.60 -5.56
N ALA A 310 -3.94 -1.43 -4.89
CA ALA A 310 -3.44 -0.12 -4.46
C ALA A 310 -3.13 0.79 -5.66
N SER A 311 -2.62 0.21 -6.73
CA SER A 311 -2.25 0.95 -7.95
C SER A 311 -3.46 1.56 -8.65
N GLN A 312 -4.69 1.06 -8.42
CA GLN A 312 -5.90 1.56 -9.08
C GLN A 312 -6.16 3.04 -8.78
N PHE A 313 -5.82 3.54 -7.60
CA PHE A 313 -5.97 4.96 -7.29
C PHE A 313 -4.63 5.74 -7.38
N SER A 314 -3.57 5.11 -7.83
CA SER A 314 -2.26 5.78 -7.93
C SER A 314 -2.23 7.02 -8.84
N PRO A 315 -3.09 7.15 -9.87
CA PRO A 315 -3.16 8.41 -10.62
C PRO A 315 -3.58 9.63 -9.79
N ALA A 316 -4.14 9.43 -8.60
CA ALA A 316 -4.59 10.49 -7.71
C ALA A 316 -3.59 10.82 -6.58
N VAL A 317 -2.42 10.18 -6.55
CA VAL A 317 -1.42 10.39 -5.49
C VAL A 317 -0.15 11.06 -6.00
N ASP A 318 0.59 11.70 -5.09
CA ASP A 318 1.84 12.41 -5.41
C ASP A 318 3.06 11.49 -5.47
N PHE A 319 3.11 10.49 -4.58
CA PHE A 319 4.21 9.52 -4.50
C PHE A 319 3.65 8.11 -4.35
N ALA A 320 4.39 7.15 -4.88
CA ALA A 320 4.06 5.73 -4.72
C ALA A 320 5.29 4.93 -4.29
N ASP A 321 5.08 4.02 -3.34
CA ASP A 321 6.05 3.04 -2.88
C ASP A 321 5.37 1.67 -2.96
N LEU A 322 5.27 1.16 -4.19
CA LEU A 322 4.53 -0.05 -4.55
C LEU A 322 5.46 -1.09 -5.18
N ASP A 323 6.55 -1.38 -4.49
CA ASP A 323 7.56 -2.34 -4.93
C ASP A 323 7.44 -3.74 -4.29
N GLY A 324 6.43 -3.95 -3.44
CA GLY A 324 6.32 -5.17 -2.63
C GLY A 324 6.30 -6.48 -3.43
N ASN A 325 5.66 -6.49 -4.58
CA ASN A 325 5.61 -7.66 -5.47
C ASN A 325 6.93 -7.93 -6.21
N LEU A 326 7.79 -6.92 -6.32
CA LEU A 326 9.10 -7.06 -6.92
C LEU A 326 10.10 -7.78 -6.02
N LEU A 327 9.76 -7.91 -4.72
CA LEU A 327 10.63 -8.49 -3.71
C LEU A 327 10.44 -10.00 -3.56
N ILE A 328 9.44 -10.60 -4.22
CA ILE A 328 9.11 -12.01 -4.10
C ILE A 328 9.39 -12.80 -5.38
N SER A 329 9.62 -14.09 -5.24
CA SER A 329 9.89 -15.00 -6.36
C SER A 329 8.70 -15.88 -6.74
N ASN A 330 7.64 -15.91 -5.93
CA ASN A 330 6.51 -16.82 -6.11
C ASN A 330 5.16 -16.10 -6.20
N ASP A 331 5.12 -15.01 -6.97
CA ASP A 331 3.87 -14.29 -7.23
C ASP A 331 2.83 -15.21 -7.89
N ARG A 332 1.59 -15.15 -7.43
CA ARG A 332 0.47 -15.91 -7.98
C ARG A 332 -0.23 -15.23 -9.14
N PHE A 333 0.08 -13.96 -9.37
CA PHE A 333 -0.65 -13.12 -10.31
C PHE A 333 0.27 -12.36 -11.23
N LYS A 334 -0.26 -12.06 -12.42
CA LYS A 334 0.18 -10.97 -13.27
C LYS A 334 -0.80 -9.81 -13.11
N GLY A 335 -0.29 -8.59 -12.99
CA GLY A 335 -1.13 -7.40 -12.80
C GLY A 335 -0.41 -6.15 -13.24
N VAL A 336 -0.41 -5.15 -12.38
CA VAL A 336 0.30 -3.90 -12.61
C VAL A 336 1.78 -4.16 -12.93
N GLU A 337 2.30 -3.43 -13.92
CA GLU A 337 3.70 -3.48 -14.30
C GLU A 337 4.41 -2.19 -13.93
N VAL A 338 5.72 -2.27 -13.73
CA VAL A 338 6.59 -1.12 -13.60
C VAL A 338 7.43 -1.04 -14.87
N VAL A 339 7.14 -0.05 -15.72
CA VAL A 339 7.81 0.14 -16.99
C VAL A 339 8.67 1.38 -16.91
N LYS A 340 9.97 1.23 -17.01
CA LYS A 340 10.95 2.33 -16.83
C LYS A 340 10.70 3.12 -15.54
N GLY A 341 10.43 2.40 -14.46
CA GLY A 341 10.16 2.97 -13.13
C GLY A 341 8.74 3.47 -12.92
N LYS A 342 7.92 3.60 -13.95
CA LYS A 342 6.56 4.13 -13.87
C LYS A 342 5.54 3.01 -13.67
N ILE A 343 4.61 3.20 -12.73
CA ILE A 343 3.45 2.32 -12.55
C ILE A 343 2.61 2.35 -13.83
N THR A 344 2.34 1.17 -14.38
CA THR A 344 1.61 1.04 -15.65
C THR A 344 0.40 0.15 -15.44
N LEU A 345 -0.78 0.77 -15.44
CA LEU A 345 -2.06 0.09 -15.29
C LEU A 345 -2.49 -0.53 -16.60
N ASN A 346 -3.07 -1.72 -16.53
CA ASN A 346 -3.74 -2.36 -17.67
C ASN A 346 -5.25 -2.05 -17.65
N ASP A 347 -5.97 -2.52 -18.64
CA ASP A 347 -7.42 -2.32 -18.78
C ASP A 347 -8.25 -3.56 -18.38
N LEU A 348 -7.63 -4.55 -17.73
CA LEU A 348 -8.36 -5.70 -17.23
C LEU A 348 -9.36 -5.28 -16.14
N PRO A 349 -10.60 -5.83 -16.17
CA PRO A 349 -11.60 -5.45 -15.19
C PRO A 349 -11.21 -5.82 -13.75
N GLY A 350 -11.84 -5.17 -12.79
CA GLY A 350 -11.55 -5.37 -11.37
C GLY A 350 -10.29 -4.63 -10.95
N ILE A 351 -9.40 -5.33 -10.28
CA ILE A 351 -8.10 -4.78 -9.87
C ILE A 351 -7.00 -4.99 -10.91
N GLY A 352 -7.34 -5.56 -12.06
CA GLY A 352 -6.40 -5.68 -13.17
C GLY A 352 -5.42 -6.84 -13.05
N VAL A 353 -5.81 -7.95 -12.45
CA VAL A 353 -4.94 -9.12 -12.28
C VAL A 353 -5.44 -10.34 -13.04
N MET A 354 -4.49 -11.18 -13.43
CA MET A 354 -4.74 -12.53 -13.93
C MET A 354 -3.99 -13.51 -13.04
N LYS A 355 -4.66 -14.58 -12.64
CA LYS A 355 -4.03 -15.69 -11.94
C LYS A 355 -3.07 -16.42 -12.90
N ILE A 356 -1.86 -16.69 -12.43
CA ILE A 356 -0.87 -17.47 -13.18
C ILE A 356 -1.14 -18.96 -13.01
#